data_9d39d15b3a492e2be88cc88991d7d0b3
#
_entry.id   9d39d15b3a492e2be88cc88991d7d0b3
#
_cell.length_a   1.000
_cell.length_b   1.000
_cell.length_c   1.000
_cell.angle_alpha   90.00
_cell.angle_beta   90.00
_cell.angle_gamma   90.00
#
_symmetry.space_group_name_H-M   'P 1'
#
loop_
_entity.id
_entity.type
_entity.pdbx_description
1 polymer ?
#
loop_
_entity_poly.entity_id
_entity_poly.type
_entity_poly.pdbx_seq_one_letter_code
_entity_poly.pdbx_strand_id
1 'polypeptide(L)' 'MNRNDVTEKIVTAKVAKGIQWAEVAAKVGLSKEWTTAACLGQMTLDEKQAKVVGRIFGLTAEEQKWLQVVPYKGSLPTPV' A
#
# COMPACT_ATOMS: atom_id res chain seq x y z
N MET A 1 -9.86 11.64 2.42
CA MET A 1 -8.90 10.59 1.98
C MET A 1 -9.41 9.22 2.37
N ASN A 2 -9.17 8.23 1.51
CA ASN A 2 -9.53 6.85 1.81
C ASN A 2 -8.44 5.92 1.23
N ARG A 3 -8.65 4.60 1.37
CA ARG A 3 -7.64 3.62 0.95
C ARG A 3 -7.38 3.69 -0.55
N ASN A 4 -8.40 3.98 -1.34
CA ASN A 4 -8.23 4.08 -2.79
C ASN A 4 -7.35 5.25 -3.18
N ASP A 5 -7.45 6.37 -2.47
CA ASP A 5 -6.60 7.53 -2.73
C ASP A 5 -5.13 7.17 -2.51
N VAL A 6 -4.84 6.41 -1.47
CA VAL A 6 -3.47 5.98 -1.19
C VAL A 6 -2.99 5.04 -2.28
N THR A 7 -3.83 4.11 -2.72
CA THR A 7 -3.50 3.18 -3.80
C THR A 7 -3.15 3.94 -5.08
N GLU A 8 -3.96 4.93 -5.44
CA GLU A 8 -3.70 5.74 -6.63
C GLU A 8 -2.37 6.47 -6.53
N LYS A 9 -2.08 7.01 -5.35
CA LYS A 9 -0.82 7.72 -5.15
C LYS A 9 0.37 6.79 -5.30
N ILE A 10 0.26 5.56 -4.77
CA ILE A 10 1.31 4.57 -4.89
C ILE A 10 1.54 4.22 -6.36
N VAL A 11 0.48 3.93 -7.09
CA VAL A 11 0.60 3.56 -8.51
C VAL A 11 1.18 4.70 -9.32
N THR A 12 0.72 5.91 -9.08
CA THR A 12 1.22 7.10 -9.77
C THR A 12 2.71 7.30 -9.50
N ALA A 13 3.12 7.18 -8.24
CA ALA A 13 4.53 7.34 -7.88
C ALA A 13 5.38 6.22 -8.48
N LYS A 14 4.84 4.99 -8.51
CA LYS A 14 5.54 3.87 -9.11
C LYS A 14 5.88 4.13 -10.57
N VAL A 15 4.91 4.59 -11.32
CA VAL A 15 5.10 4.90 -12.74
C VAL A 15 6.06 6.08 -12.91
N ALA A 16 5.84 7.15 -12.15
CA ALA A 16 6.64 8.37 -12.28
C ALA A 16 8.10 8.14 -11.92
N LYS A 17 8.37 7.29 -10.93
CA LYS A 17 9.74 7.04 -10.46
C LYS A 17 10.36 5.78 -11.04
N GLY A 18 9.62 5.01 -11.81
CA GLY A 18 10.12 3.76 -12.40
C GLY A 18 10.41 2.69 -11.36
N ILE A 19 9.65 2.64 -10.29
CA ILE A 19 9.87 1.70 -9.21
C ILE A 19 9.33 0.33 -9.59
N GLN A 20 10.08 -0.73 -9.24
CA GLN A 20 9.67 -2.11 -9.50
C GLN A 20 9.10 -2.74 -8.24
N TRP A 21 8.05 -3.54 -8.39
CA TRP A 21 7.46 -4.24 -7.25
C TRP A 21 8.47 -5.16 -6.56
N ALA A 22 9.35 -5.80 -7.32
CA ALA A 22 10.37 -6.66 -6.74
C ALA A 22 11.31 -5.89 -5.83
N GLU A 23 11.61 -4.66 -6.19
CA GLU A 23 12.46 -3.76 -5.41
C GLU A 23 11.77 -3.38 -4.11
N VAL A 24 10.48 -3.05 -4.19
CA VAL A 24 9.69 -2.72 -3.01
C VAL A 24 9.62 -3.91 -2.07
N ALA A 25 9.36 -5.10 -2.63
CA ALA A 25 9.25 -6.33 -1.84
C ALA A 25 10.55 -6.62 -1.08
N ALA A 26 11.69 -6.42 -1.73
CA ALA A 26 12.99 -6.65 -1.08
C ALA A 26 13.19 -5.72 0.10
N LYS A 27 12.77 -4.47 -0.02
CA LYS A 27 12.93 -3.49 1.05
C LYS A 27 11.94 -3.70 2.19
N VAL A 28 10.74 -4.14 1.86
CA VAL A 28 9.70 -4.40 2.86
C VAL A 28 9.92 -5.74 3.57
N GLY A 29 10.56 -6.69 2.88
CA GLY A 29 10.82 -8.02 3.44
C GLY A 29 9.68 -8.99 3.23
N LEU A 30 8.86 -8.78 2.22
CA LEU A 30 7.74 -9.66 1.87
C LEU A 30 7.93 -10.18 0.45
N SER A 31 7.09 -11.14 0.07
CA SER A 31 7.12 -11.62 -1.31
C SER A 31 6.60 -10.51 -2.23
N LYS A 32 6.96 -10.60 -3.51
CA LYS A 32 6.50 -9.65 -4.51
C LYS A 32 4.97 -9.65 -4.59
N GLU A 33 4.38 -10.84 -4.55
CA GLU A 33 2.93 -10.98 -4.64
C GLU A 33 2.23 -10.34 -3.45
N TRP A 34 2.71 -10.59 -2.24
CA TRP A 34 2.12 -10.01 -1.04
C TRP A 34 2.26 -8.49 -1.04
N THR A 35 3.46 -7.99 -1.37
CA THR A 35 3.74 -6.57 -1.40
C THR A 35 2.85 -5.86 -2.42
N THR A 36 2.72 -6.43 -3.60
CA THR A 36 1.87 -5.88 -4.65
C THR A 36 0.42 -5.82 -4.19
N ALA A 37 -0.09 -6.90 -3.61
CA ALA A 37 -1.47 -6.96 -3.13
C ALA A 37 -1.71 -5.91 -2.05
N ALA A 38 -0.78 -5.78 -1.12
CA ALA A 38 -0.90 -4.79 -0.03
C ALA A 38 -0.92 -3.37 -0.56
N CYS A 39 -0.02 -3.06 -1.48
CA CYS A 39 0.05 -1.72 -2.06
C CYS A 39 -1.18 -1.39 -2.88
N LEU A 40 -1.80 -2.39 -3.49
CA LEU A 40 -3.01 -2.19 -4.30
C LEU A 40 -4.29 -2.26 -3.47
N GLY A 41 -4.18 -2.36 -2.15
CA GLY A 41 -5.33 -2.27 -1.28
C GLY A 41 -6.03 -3.56 -0.96
N GLN A 42 -5.38 -4.70 -1.22
CA GLN A 42 -6.00 -6.01 -0.96
C GLN A 42 -5.55 -6.65 0.35
N MET A 43 -4.47 -6.14 0.93
CA MET A 43 -3.90 -6.67 2.16
C MET A 43 -3.45 -5.51 3.04
N THR A 44 -3.22 -5.78 4.32
CA THR A 44 -2.67 -4.77 5.23
C THR A 44 -1.17 -4.97 5.42
N LEU A 45 -0.50 -3.90 5.79
CA LEU A 45 0.90 -3.92 6.19
C LEU A 45 0.98 -3.58 7.67
N ASP A 46 2.04 -4.01 8.35
CA ASP A 46 2.25 -3.57 9.73
C ASP A 46 2.91 -2.17 9.70
N GLU A 47 3.13 -1.61 10.89
CA GLU A 47 3.66 -0.26 11.00
C GLU A 47 5.02 -0.10 10.34
N LYS A 48 5.91 -1.05 10.55
CA LYS A 48 7.24 -1.02 9.96
C LYS A 48 7.18 -1.08 8.44
N GLN A 49 6.37 -2.00 7.93
CA GLN A 49 6.22 -2.19 6.50
C GLN A 49 5.60 -0.95 5.85
N ALA A 50 4.60 -0.37 6.50
CA ALA A 50 3.95 0.84 6.00
C ALA A 50 4.94 2.00 5.93
N LYS A 51 5.85 2.12 6.90
CA LYS A 51 6.87 3.16 6.88
C LYS A 51 7.84 2.99 5.72
N VAL A 52 8.23 1.74 5.45
CA VAL A 52 9.14 1.46 4.33
C VAL A 52 8.46 1.84 3.01
N VAL A 53 7.22 1.40 2.81
CA VAL A 53 6.45 1.75 1.62
C VAL A 53 6.29 3.26 1.52
N GLY A 54 6.01 3.91 2.64
CA GLY A 54 5.86 5.35 2.68
C GLY A 54 7.09 6.09 2.21
N ARG A 55 8.27 5.62 2.59
CA ARG A 55 9.53 6.21 2.15
C ARG A 55 9.74 6.02 0.65
N ILE A 56 9.42 4.84 0.16
CA ILE A 56 9.63 4.53 -1.26
C ILE A 56 8.74 5.40 -2.14
N PHE A 57 7.48 5.57 -1.75
CA PHE A 57 6.50 6.28 -2.58
C PHE A 57 6.22 7.71 -2.13
N GLY A 58 6.86 8.17 -1.07
CA GLY A 58 6.68 9.55 -0.60
C GLY A 58 5.34 9.78 0.07
N LEU A 59 4.86 8.82 0.84
CA LEU A 59 3.57 8.92 1.52
C LEU A 59 3.71 9.69 2.83
N THR A 60 2.66 10.43 3.19
CA THR A 60 2.59 11.12 4.48
C THR A 60 2.31 10.11 5.59
N ALA A 61 2.43 10.56 6.84
CA ALA A 61 2.13 9.71 8.00
C ALA A 61 0.69 9.23 7.97
N GLU A 62 -0.23 10.09 7.56
CA GLU A 62 -1.65 9.70 7.44
C GLU A 62 -1.83 8.64 6.37
N GLU A 63 -1.18 8.83 5.23
CA GLU A 63 -1.27 7.86 4.14
C GLU A 63 -0.69 6.50 4.54
N GLN A 64 0.39 6.51 5.33
CA GLN A 64 0.97 5.28 5.84
C GLN A 64 0.01 4.55 6.78
N LYS A 65 -0.78 5.29 7.55
CA LYS A 65 -1.78 4.67 8.41
C LYS A 65 -2.83 3.91 7.63
N TRP A 66 -3.19 4.42 6.45
CA TRP A 66 -4.17 3.73 5.61
C TRP A 66 -3.66 2.37 5.14
N LEU A 67 -2.35 2.21 5.01
CA LEU A 67 -1.77 0.91 4.65
C LEU A 67 -1.94 -0.12 5.76
N GLN A 68 -2.18 0.32 6.98
CA GLN A 68 -2.36 -0.57 8.13
C GLN A 68 -3.83 -0.88 8.39
N VAL A 69 -4.74 -0.21 7.69
CA VAL A 69 -6.17 -0.42 7.84
C VAL A 69 -6.58 -1.61 6.97
N VAL A 70 -7.44 -2.47 7.50
CA VAL A 70 -7.96 -3.62 6.73
C VAL A 70 -8.63 -3.07 5.47
N PRO A 71 -8.26 -3.58 4.29
CA PRO A 71 -8.87 -3.11 3.05
C PRO A 71 -10.37 -3.33 3.09
N TYR A 72 -11.12 -2.31 2.75
CA TYR A 72 -12.56 -2.41 2.75
C TYR A 72 -13.04 -3.25 1.57
N LYS A 73 -13.79 -4.26 1.88
CA LYS A 73 -14.33 -5.16 0.86
C LYS A 73 -15.79 -4.89 0.71
N GLY A 74 -16.08 -3.81 0.34
CA GLY A 74 -17.44 -3.47 0.13
C GLY A 74 -18.33 -3.93 1.22
N SER A 75 -17.86 -4.20 1.32
CA SER A 75 -18.29 -4.34 1.95
C SER A 75 -19.01 -4.66 2.44
N LEU A 76 -19.05 -4.70 2.33
CA LEU A 76 -19.39 -5.00 2.75
C LEU A 76 -20.20 -4.97 3.12
N PRO A 77 -20.63 -4.91 3.04
CA PRO A 77 -21.34 -4.74 3.37
C PRO A 77 -22.20 -4.94 3.57
N THR A 78 -22.39 -4.90 3.25
CA THR A 78 -22.94 -4.89 3.43
C THR A 78 -23.56 -5.37 3.71
N PRO A 79 -23.81 -5.50 3.82
CA PRO A 79 -24.06 -5.75 4.11
C PRO A 79 -24.36 -6.07 4.41
N VAL A 80 -24.42 -5.92 4.19
CA VAL A 80 -24.18 -5.95 4.52
C VAL A 80 -24.42 -6.21 4.70
#